data_ff47fc193ce1b8d846f93b4f4816ee2e
#
_entry.id   ff47fc193ce1b8d846f93b4f4816ee2e
#
_cell.length_a   1.000
_cell.length_b   1.000
_cell.length_c   1.000
_cell.angle_alpha   90.00
_cell.angle_beta   90.00
_cell.angle_gamma   90.00
#
_symmetry.space_group_name_H-M   'P 1'
#
loop_
_entity.id
_entity.type
_entity.pdbx_description
1 polymer ?
#
loop_
_entity_poly.entity_id
_entity_poly.type
_entity_poly.pdbx_seq_one_letter_code
_entity_poly.pdbx_strand_id
1 'polypeptide(L)'
;IAKYLFVVIIFMGIISSLSLLVMASNKSDAEAINISGSLRMQSYRLLTEMERSPNTVEQNLVRYQDSLNANVLLTVQNQLFAPSGIKASYQKILQRWMMMSDFARAHQIEKYHAELKSYVQDVDDFVLELQRFAEKKWIIAVSVLCISMLLILAMVSYVIWYMKREVVKPLELMTKASMQVQ
;
A
#
# COMPACT_ATOMS: atom_id res chain seq x y z
N ILE A 1 -34.15 5.50 -19.59
CA ILE A 1 -33.78 6.02 -18.24
C ILE A 1 -33.30 4.87 -17.40
N ALA A 2 -34.09 3.79 -17.19
CA ALA A 2 -33.70 2.64 -16.34
C ALA A 2 -32.36 2.02 -16.72
N LYS A 3 -32.06 1.86 -18.03
CA LYS A 3 -30.79 1.32 -18.50
C LYS A 3 -29.58 2.17 -18.10
N TYR A 4 -29.69 3.51 -18.15
CA TYR A 4 -28.60 4.42 -17.75
C TYR A 4 -28.39 4.42 -16.25
N LEU A 5 -29.46 4.41 -15.45
CA LEU A 5 -29.39 4.25 -13.99
C LEU A 5 -28.71 2.94 -13.59
N PHE A 6 -29.07 1.84 -14.26
CA PHE A 6 -28.45 0.54 -14.02
C PHE A 6 -26.95 0.53 -14.30
N VAL A 7 -26.50 1.17 -15.39
CA VAL A 7 -25.07 1.31 -15.71
C VAL A 7 -24.34 2.12 -14.63
N VAL A 8 -24.94 3.21 -14.14
CA VAL A 8 -24.35 4.02 -13.05
C VAL A 8 -24.19 3.18 -11.77
N ILE A 9 -25.20 2.39 -11.39
CA ILE A 9 -25.16 1.55 -10.19
C ILE A 9 -24.04 0.49 -10.31
N ILE A 10 -23.93 -0.19 -11.46
CA ILE A 10 -22.84 -1.16 -11.69
C ILE A 10 -21.49 -0.49 -11.58
N PHE A 11 -21.31 0.67 -12.20
CA PHE A 11 -20.06 1.41 -12.18
C PHE A 11 -19.66 1.84 -10.76
N MET A 12 -20.64 2.33 -9.96
CA MET A 12 -20.42 2.63 -8.54
C MET A 12 -20.01 1.38 -7.74
N GLY A 13 -20.62 0.22 -8.01
CA GLY A 13 -20.27 -1.06 -7.38
C GLY A 13 -18.82 -1.46 -7.68
N ILE A 14 -18.38 -1.32 -8.93
CA ILE A 14 -17.00 -1.61 -9.34
C ILE A 14 -16.02 -0.69 -8.62
N ILE A 15 -16.27 0.62 -8.59
CA ILE A 15 -15.40 1.59 -7.90
C ILE A 15 -15.30 1.29 -6.40
N SER A 16 -16.42 0.98 -5.75
CA SER A 16 -16.45 0.64 -4.33
C SER A 16 -15.61 -0.61 -4.05
N SER A 17 -15.71 -1.63 -4.90
CA SER A 17 -14.92 -2.86 -4.78
C SER A 17 -13.42 -2.60 -4.96
N LEU A 18 -13.04 -1.78 -5.95
CA LEU A 18 -11.65 -1.36 -6.16
C LEU A 18 -11.11 -0.58 -4.95
N SER A 19 -11.90 0.32 -4.37
CA SER A 19 -11.51 1.09 -3.19
C SER A 19 -11.22 0.19 -1.98
N LEU A 20 -12.01 -0.85 -1.77
CA LEU A 20 -11.78 -1.82 -0.69
C LEU A 20 -10.49 -2.62 -0.90
N LEU A 21 -10.20 -3.03 -2.14
CA LEU A 21 -8.95 -3.73 -2.47
C LEU A 21 -7.71 -2.86 -2.21
N VAL A 22 -7.78 -1.59 -2.59
CA VAL A 22 -6.71 -0.62 -2.31
C VAL A 22 -6.51 -0.42 -0.81
N MET A 23 -7.59 -0.30 -0.04
CA MET A 23 -7.52 -0.13 1.41
C MET A 23 -6.88 -1.36 2.09
N ALA A 24 -7.21 -2.56 1.66
CA ALA A 24 -6.58 -3.79 2.16
C ALA A 24 -5.08 -3.86 1.84
N SER A 25 -4.68 -3.45 0.62
CA SER A 25 -3.28 -3.37 0.22
C SER A 25 -2.49 -2.36 1.06
N ASN A 26 -3.05 -1.18 1.35
CA ASN A 26 -2.39 -0.16 2.15
C ASN A 26 -2.09 -0.62 3.58
N LYS A 27 -2.98 -1.42 4.19
CA LYS A 27 -2.74 -1.99 5.53
C LYS A 27 -1.51 -2.90 5.51
N SER A 28 -1.40 -3.77 4.52
CA SER A 28 -0.25 -4.67 4.35
C SER A 28 1.05 -3.91 4.13
N ASP A 29 1.03 -2.83 3.34
CA ASP A 29 2.22 -2.01 3.11
C ASP A 29 2.68 -1.29 4.37
N ALA A 30 1.75 -0.71 5.14
CA ALA A 30 2.06 -0.05 6.41
C ALA A 30 2.68 -1.02 7.42
N GLU A 31 2.18 -2.25 7.49
CA GLU A 31 2.72 -3.31 8.34
C GLU A 31 4.13 -3.70 7.89
N ALA A 32 4.37 -3.89 6.58
CA ALA A 32 5.69 -4.19 6.03
C ALA A 32 6.71 -3.09 6.36
N ILE A 33 6.34 -1.81 6.19
CA ILE A 33 7.18 -0.65 6.52
C ILE A 33 7.49 -0.62 8.02
N ASN A 34 6.50 -0.86 8.88
CA ASN A 34 6.68 -0.86 10.34
C ASN A 34 7.62 -1.97 10.80
N ILE A 35 7.42 -3.21 10.33
CA ILE A 35 8.29 -4.34 10.66
C ILE A 35 9.70 -4.07 10.17
N SER A 36 9.88 -3.65 8.91
CA SER A 36 11.19 -3.32 8.36
C SER A 36 11.87 -2.19 9.14
N GLY A 37 11.13 -1.15 9.51
CA GLY A 37 11.64 -0.07 10.34
C GLY A 37 12.10 -0.53 11.73
N SER A 38 11.43 -1.54 12.32
CA SER A 38 11.80 -2.10 13.62
C SER A 38 13.15 -2.85 13.58
N LEU A 39 13.56 -3.38 12.43
CA LEU A 39 14.83 -4.10 12.27
C LEU A 39 16.02 -3.21 12.63
N ARG A 40 15.97 -1.91 12.32
CA ARG A 40 17.02 -0.96 12.72
C ARG A 40 17.20 -0.91 14.22
N MET A 41 16.08 -0.71 14.94
CA MET A 41 16.10 -0.65 16.40
C MET A 41 16.57 -1.97 17.00
N GLN A 42 16.13 -3.10 16.46
CA GLN A 42 16.54 -4.43 16.90
C GLN A 42 18.04 -4.67 16.68
N SER A 43 18.62 -4.15 15.58
CA SER A 43 20.07 -4.25 15.31
C SER A 43 20.91 -3.51 16.36
N TYR A 44 20.53 -2.29 16.72
CA TYR A 44 21.21 -1.52 17.78
C TYR A 44 21.00 -2.14 19.15
N ARG A 45 19.82 -2.67 19.41
CA ARG A 45 19.51 -3.37 20.66
C ARG A 45 20.39 -4.61 20.83
N LEU A 46 20.58 -5.39 19.77
CA LEU A 46 21.48 -6.56 19.80
C LEU A 46 22.89 -6.17 20.22
N LEU A 47 23.45 -5.10 19.68
CA LEU A 47 24.77 -4.60 20.11
C LEU A 47 24.80 -4.33 21.62
N THR A 48 23.80 -3.58 22.11
CA THR A 48 23.70 -3.25 23.54
C THR A 48 23.58 -4.51 24.42
N GLU A 49 22.89 -5.53 23.95
CA GLU A 49 22.71 -6.78 24.69
C GLU A 49 23.95 -7.66 24.65
N MET A 50 24.69 -7.67 23.53
CA MET A 50 26.01 -8.32 23.47
C MET A 50 26.96 -7.74 24.52
N GLU A 51 26.89 -6.42 24.80
CA GLU A 51 27.73 -5.76 25.79
C GLU A 51 27.27 -5.98 27.22
N ARG A 52 25.96 -6.01 27.49
CA ARG A 52 25.40 -5.94 28.86
C ARG A 52 24.76 -7.23 29.34
N SER A 53 24.18 -8.02 28.44
CA SER A 53 23.34 -9.16 28.80
C SER A 53 23.48 -10.31 27.80
N PRO A 54 24.66 -10.99 27.74
CA PRO A 54 24.91 -12.02 26.72
C PRO A 54 23.87 -13.14 26.68
N ASN A 55 23.22 -13.43 27.82
CA ASN A 55 22.21 -14.49 27.92
C ASN A 55 20.93 -14.21 27.13
N THR A 56 20.67 -12.96 26.75
CA THR A 56 19.46 -12.56 25.99
C THR A 56 19.70 -12.46 24.49
N VAL A 57 20.95 -12.55 24.05
CA VAL A 57 21.35 -12.39 22.65
C VAL A 57 20.63 -13.38 21.75
N GLU A 58 20.63 -14.68 22.09
CA GLU A 58 19.98 -15.69 21.24
C GLU A 58 18.46 -15.46 21.11
N GLN A 59 17.79 -15.08 22.19
CA GLN A 59 16.35 -14.74 22.14
C GLN A 59 16.08 -13.57 21.19
N ASN A 60 16.95 -12.57 21.17
CA ASN A 60 16.78 -11.41 20.29
C ASN A 60 17.18 -11.71 18.84
N LEU A 61 18.14 -12.62 18.62
CA LEU A 61 18.43 -13.14 17.28
C LEU A 61 17.22 -13.87 16.68
N VAL A 62 16.54 -14.71 17.46
CA VAL A 62 15.32 -15.39 17.05
C VAL A 62 14.23 -14.36 16.70
N ARG A 63 13.99 -13.38 17.58
CA ARG A 63 13.00 -12.31 17.34
C ARG A 63 13.30 -11.50 16.07
N TYR A 64 14.57 -11.21 15.84
CA TYR A 64 15.01 -10.54 14.61
C TYR A 64 14.73 -11.39 13.37
N GLN A 65 15.07 -12.67 13.44
CA GLN A 65 14.81 -13.61 12.35
C GLN A 65 13.31 -13.75 12.05
N ASP A 66 12.47 -13.79 13.09
CA ASP A 66 11.02 -13.83 12.95
C ASP A 66 10.51 -12.55 12.27
N SER A 67 11.08 -11.39 12.61
CA SER A 67 10.74 -10.12 11.97
C SER A 67 11.16 -10.10 10.49
N LEU A 68 12.32 -10.64 10.15
CA LEU A 68 12.76 -10.78 8.75
C LEU A 68 11.86 -11.74 7.96
N ASN A 69 11.43 -12.84 8.57
CA ASN A 69 10.60 -13.86 7.94
C ASN A 69 9.09 -13.53 8.00
N ALA A 70 8.72 -12.34 8.48
CA ALA A 70 7.32 -11.95 8.57
C ALA A 70 6.63 -12.09 7.20
N ASN A 71 5.48 -12.76 7.19
CA ASN A 71 4.74 -13.08 5.97
C ASN A 71 4.43 -11.84 5.12
N VAL A 72 4.22 -10.69 5.75
CA VAL A 72 3.96 -9.43 5.05
C VAL A 72 5.16 -8.99 4.22
N LEU A 73 6.41 -9.21 4.67
CA LEU A 73 7.62 -8.88 3.90
C LEU A 73 7.79 -9.81 2.69
N LEU A 74 7.41 -11.07 2.81
CA LEU A 74 7.42 -12.02 1.71
C LEU A 74 6.32 -11.70 0.70
N THR A 75 5.14 -11.31 1.18
CA THR A 75 3.99 -11.00 0.35
C THR A 75 4.21 -9.72 -0.47
N VAL A 76 4.78 -8.65 0.13
CA VAL A 76 4.98 -7.37 -0.56
C VAL A 76 5.93 -7.49 -1.76
N GLN A 77 6.92 -8.39 -1.71
CA GLN A 77 7.85 -8.63 -2.80
C GLN A 77 7.18 -9.28 -4.03
N ASN A 78 6.09 -10.00 -3.81
CA ASN A 78 5.35 -10.74 -4.84
C ASN A 78 4.06 -10.01 -5.27
N GLN A 79 3.84 -8.79 -4.80
CA GLN A 79 2.70 -7.99 -5.23
C GLN A 79 2.79 -7.62 -6.72
N LEU A 80 1.61 -7.49 -7.32
CA LEU A 80 1.52 -7.03 -8.71
C LEU A 80 2.16 -5.63 -8.82
N PHE A 81 3.09 -5.48 -9.79
CA PHE A 81 3.85 -4.24 -10.00
C PHE A 81 4.88 -3.90 -8.92
N ALA A 82 5.25 -4.83 -8.02
CA ALA A 82 6.35 -4.61 -7.10
C ALA A 82 7.66 -4.38 -7.88
N PRO A 83 8.40 -3.29 -7.61
CA PRO A 83 9.69 -3.06 -8.23
C PRO A 83 10.68 -4.19 -7.90
N SER A 84 11.49 -4.59 -8.87
CA SER A 84 12.55 -5.60 -8.65
C SER A 84 13.55 -5.21 -7.57
N GLY A 85 13.74 -3.91 -7.34
CA GLY A 85 14.56 -3.35 -6.27
C GLY A 85 14.16 -3.87 -4.89
N ILE A 86 12.87 -3.92 -4.56
CA ILE A 86 12.37 -4.40 -3.26
C ILE A 86 12.88 -5.80 -2.95
N LYS A 87 12.80 -6.72 -3.93
CA LYS A 87 13.30 -8.09 -3.76
C LYS A 87 14.82 -8.13 -3.61
N ALA A 88 15.54 -7.34 -4.39
CA ALA A 88 17.00 -7.27 -4.35
C ALA A 88 17.50 -6.72 -3.01
N SER A 89 16.91 -5.62 -2.53
CA SER A 89 17.24 -5.01 -1.22
C SER A 89 16.93 -5.96 -0.06
N TYR A 90 15.80 -6.65 -0.11
CA TYR A 90 15.46 -7.65 0.90
C TYR A 90 16.47 -8.81 0.93
N GLN A 91 16.86 -9.35 -0.23
CA GLN A 91 17.86 -10.41 -0.30
C GLN A 91 19.23 -9.94 0.20
N LYS A 92 19.62 -8.70 -0.07
CA LYS A 92 20.84 -8.09 0.46
C LYS A 92 20.81 -8.05 1.98
N ILE A 93 19.70 -7.65 2.59
CA ILE A 93 19.53 -7.65 4.05
C ILE A 93 19.67 -9.07 4.60
N LEU A 94 19.02 -10.06 3.99
CA LEU A 94 19.10 -11.46 4.43
C LEU A 94 20.54 -11.99 4.40
N GLN A 95 21.28 -11.75 3.32
CA GLN A 95 22.68 -12.18 3.21
C GLN A 95 23.56 -11.52 4.28
N ARG A 96 23.41 -10.22 4.48
CA ARG A 96 24.17 -9.50 5.50
C ARG A 96 23.75 -9.89 6.90
N TRP A 97 22.47 -10.19 7.13
CA TRP A 97 21.99 -10.66 8.42
C TRP A 97 22.66 -11.97 8.85
N MET A 98 22.89 -12.91 7.93
CA MET A 98 23.62 -14.15 8.24
C MET A 98 24.99 -13.83 8.87
N MET A 99 25.76 -12.95 8.26
CA MET A 99 27.05 -12.51 8.78
C MET A 99 26.91 -11.79 10.14
N MET A 100 25.94 -10.87 10.26
CA MET A 100 25.71 -10.12 11.51
C MET A 100 25.29 -11.04 12.66
N SER A 101 24.43 -12.02 12.39
CA SER A 101 24.01 -13.01 13.39
C SER A 101 25.16 -13.92 13.84
N ASP A 102 26.07 -14.27 12.94
CA ASP A 102 27.28 -15.05 13.29
C ASP A 102 28.21 -14.24 14.18
N PHE A 103 28.42 -12.96 13.92
CA PHE A 103 29.18 -12.08 14.82
C PHE A 103 28.53 -11.98 16.19
N ALA A 104 27.20 -11.88 16.25
CA ALA A 104 26.50 -11.81 17.53
C ALA A 104 26.59 -13.11 18.32
N ARG A 105 26.42 -14.29 17.69
CA ARG A 105 26.58 -15.61 18.34
C ARG A 105 28.01 -15.86 18.82
N ALA A 106 28.99 -15.46 18.00
CA ALA A 106 30.41 -15.59 18.36
C ALA A 106 30.89 -14.52 19.33
N HIS A 107 29.97 -13.62 19.81
CA HIS A 107 30.28 -12.51 20.70
C HIS A 107 31.40 -11.59 20.18
N GLN A 108 31.46 -11.40 18.86
CA GLN A 108 32.45 -10.54 18.18
C GLN A 108 31.95 -9.11 18.13
N ILE A 109 31.87 -8.44 19.27
CA ILE A 109 31.26 -7.10 19.44
C ILE A 109 31.87 -6.07 18.49
N GLU A 110 33.20 -6.03 18.39
CA GLU A 110 33.90 -5.07 17.53
C GLU A 110 33.55 -5.23 16.05
N LYS A 111 33.46 -6.47 15.56
CA LYS A 111 33.08 -6.73 14.16
C LYS A 111 31.60 -6.38 13.91
N TYR A 112 30.72 -6.76 14.85
CA TYR A 112 29.33 -6.41 14.76
C TYR A 112 29.14 -4.89 14.72
N HIS A 113 29.82 -4.16 15.62
CA HIS A 113 29.79 -2.70 15.68
C HIS A 113 30.31 -2.04 14.41
N ALA A 114 31.43 -2.54 13.85
CA ALA A 114 32.02 -2.00 12.63
C ALA A 114 31.07 -2.10 11.41
N GLU A 115 30.30 -3.20 11.31
CA GLU A 115 29.37 -3.44 10.21
C GLU A 115 27.97 -2.85 10.45
N LEU A 116 27.61 -2.55 11.71
CA LEU A 116 26.25 -2.16 12.09
C LEU A 116 25.72 -0.98 11.33
N LYS A 117 26.50 0.10 11.21
CA LYS A 117 26.08 1.32 10.51
C LYS A 117 25.74 1.05 9.05
N SER A 118 26.59 0.31 8.36
CA SER A 118 26.38 -0.05 6.96
C SER A 118 25.22 -1.02 6.78
N TYR A 119 25.02 -1.94 7.71
CA TYR A 119 23.88 -2.85 7.71
C TYR A 119 22.56 -2.10 7.93
N VAL A 120 22.51 -1.20 8.89
CA VAL A 120 21.33 -0.37 9.16
C VAL A 120 21.00 0.51 7.93
N GLN A 121 22.01 1.01 7.20
CA GLN A 121 21.77 1.75 5.97
C GLN A 121 21.07 0.88 4.91
N ASP A 122 21.46 -0.37 4.75
CA ASP A 122 20.77 -1.29 3.83
C ASP A 122 19.31 -1.54 4.24
N VAL A 123 19.04 -1.61 5.55
CA VAL A 123 17.66 -1.68 6.05
C VAL A 123 16.89 -0.39 5.75
N ASP A 124 17.51 0.77 5.92
CA ASP A 124 16.90 2.07 5.59
C ASP A 124 16.56 2.19 4.10
N ASP A 125 17.47 1.77 3.24
CA ASP A 125 17.25 1.76 1.79
C ASP A 125 16.06 0.86 1.41
N PHE A 126 15.93 -0.31 2.03
CA PHE A 126 14.79 -1.20 1.85
C PHE A 126 13.48 -0.57 2.33
N VAL A 127 13.46 0.04 3.52
CA VAL A 127 12.29 0.77 4.03
C VAL A 127 11.87 1.88 3.08
N LEU A 128 12.83 2.63 2.55
CA LEU A 128 12.57 3.71 1.59
C LEU A 128 11.96 3.19 0.29
N GLU A 129 12.42 2.05 -0.22
CA GLU A 129 11.83 1.41 -1.40
C GLU A 129 10.38 0.96 -1.15
N LEU A 130 10.09 0.38 0.03
CA LEU A 130 8.74 0.02 0.43
C LEU A 130 7.82 1.25 0.50
N GLN A 131 8.30 2.34 1.11
CA GLN A 131 7.56 3.60 1.21
C GLN A 131 7.25 4.17 -0.18
N ARG A 132 8.25 4.27 -1.06
CA ARG A 132 8.06 4.75 -2.44
C ARG A 132 7.07 3.89 -3.22
N PHE A 133 7.08 2.60 -3.01
CA PHE A 133 6.13 1.69 -3.65
C PHE A 133 4.70 1.91 -3.12
N ALA A 134 4.52 2.03 -1.81
CA ALA A 134 3.24 2.34 -1.19
C ALA A 134 2.68 3.69 -1.65
N GLU A 135 3.52 4.74 -1.70
CA GLU A 135 3.15 6.07 -2.20
C GLU A 135 2.68 6.04 -3.66
N LYS A 136 3.40 5.33 -4.54
CA LYS A 136 2.99 5.18 -5.94
C LYS A 136 1.63 4.50 -6.07
N LYS A 137 1.39 3.43 -5.32
CA LYS A 137 0.09 2.75 -5.29
C LYS A 137 -1.01 3.69 -4.83
N TRP A 138 -0.76 4.46 -3.78
CA TRP A 138 -1.72 5.42 -3.24
C TRP A 138 -2.06 6.51 -4.26
N ILE A 139 -1.08 7.09 -4.94
CA ILE A 139 -1.28 8.10 -5.98
C ILE A 139 -2.14 7.52 -7.12
N ILE A 140 -1.84 6.31 -7.59
CA ILE A 140 -2.61 5.63 -8.64
C ILE A 140 -4.07 5.44 -8.17
N ALA A 141 -4.26 4.96 -6.96
CA ALA A 141 -5.59 4.73 -6.39
C ALA A 141 -6.42 6.01 -6.31
N VAL A 142 -5.85 7.10 -5.79
CA VAL A 142 -6.50 8.41 -5.71
C VAL A 142 -6.82 8.94 -7.12
N SER A 143 -5.91 8.80 -8.07
CA SER A 143 -6.13 9.21 -9.46
C SER A 143 -7.32 8.47 -10.10
N VAL A 144 -7.39 7.15 -9.89
CA VAL A 144 -8.53 6.34 -10.38
C VAL A 144 -9.84 6.79 -9.75
N LEU A 145 -9.87 7.07 -8.45
CA LEU A 145 -11.06 7.58 -7.76
C LEU A 145 -11.50 8.95 -8.29
N CYS A 146 -10.56 9.87 -8.50
CA CYS A 146 -10.87 11.20 -9.06
C CYS A 146 -11.45 11.11 -10.49
N ILE A 147 -10.82 10.30 -11.35
CA ILE A 147 -11.30 10.08 -12.72
C ILE A 147 -12.71 9.45 -12.69
N SER A 148 -12.93 8.47 -11.83
CA SER A 148 -14.22 7.80 -11.66
C SER A 148 -15.31 8.78 -11.22
N MET A 149 -15.00 9.67 -10.29
CA MET A 149 -15.93 10.70 -9.84
C MET A 149 -16.32 11.66 -10.97
N LEU A 150 -15.36 12.09 -11.79
CA LEU A 150 -15.61 12.93 -12.95
C LEU A 150 -16.50 12.24 -13.99
N LEU A 151 -16.27 10.95 -14.23
CA LEU A 151 -17.10 10.16 -15.15
C LEU A 151 -18.55 10.02 -14.64
N ILE A 152 -18.74 9.80 -13.33
CA ILE A 152 -20.09 9.76 -12.73
C ILE A 152 -20.80 11.10 -12.90
N LEU A 153 -20.13 12.22 -12.61
CA LEU A 153 -20.69 13.56 -12.77
C LEU A 153 -21.08 13.83 -14.23
N ALA A 154 -20.24 13.44 -15.17
CA ALA A 154 -20.54 13.57 -16.60
C ALA A 154 -21.77 12.72 -17.01
N MET A 155 -21.86 11.48 -16.55
CA MET A 155 -23.00 10.60 -16.81
C MET A 155 -24.30 11.16 -16.22
N VAL A 156 -24.28 11.62 -14.97
CA VAL A 156 -25.47 12.23 -14.32
C VAL A 156 -25.89 13.47 -15.06
N SER A 157 -24.96 14.35 -15.43
CA SER A 157 -25.25 15.56 -16.22
C SER A 157 -25.87 15.22 -17.56
N TYR A 158 -25.36 14.20 -18.26
CA TYR A 158 -25.91 13.71 -19.52
C TYR A 158 -27.33 13.18 -19.35
N VAL A 159 -27.62 12.40 -18.33
CA VAL A 159 -28.97 11.87 -18.04
C VAL A 159 -29.95 13.00 -17.77
N ILE A 160 -29.55 14.00 -16.96
CA ILE A 160 -30.41 15.19 -16.68
C ILE A 160 -30.70 15.97 -17.98
N TRP A 161 -29.67 16.21 -18.79
CA TRP A 161 -29.84 16.92 -20.08
C TRP A 161 -30.77 16.14 -21.03
N TYR A 162 -30.58 14.82 -21.13
CA TYR A 162 -31.43 13.96 -21.95
C TYR A 162 -32.88 13.96 -21.47
N MET A 163 -33.13 13.82 -20.18
CA MET A 163 -34.48 13.89 -19.61
C MET A 163 -35.14 15.23 -19.88
N LYS A 164 -34.43 16.33 -19.70
CA LYS A 164 -34.97 17.67 -19.97
C LYS A 164 -35.36 17.83 -21.43
N ARG A 165 -34.61 17.29 -22.35
CA ARG A 165 -34.84 17.40 -23.79
C ARG A 165 -35.99 16.51 -24.28
N GLU A 166 -35.99 15.24 -23.90
CA GLU A 166 -36.85 14.22 -24.48
C GLU A 166 -38.16 13.98 -23.69
N VAL A 167 -38.21 14.42 -22.43
CA VAL A 167 -39.38 14.19 -21.57
C VAL A 167 -40.01 15.51 -21.15
N VAL A 168 -39.27 16.41 -20.53
CA VAL A 168 -39.83 17.62 -19.92
C VAL A 168 -40.34 18.58 -20.97
N LYS A 169 -39.55 18.90 -22.01
CA LYS A 169 -39.97 19.84 -23.07
C LYS A 169 -41.21 19.39 -23.85
N PRO A 170 -41.32 18.13 -24.32
CA PRO A 170 -42.55 17.67 -24.98
C PRO A 170 -43.80 17.74 -24.10
N LEU A 171 -43.64 17.38 -22.78
CA LEU A 171 -44.76 17.47 -21.84
C LEU A 171 -45.22 18.91 -21.61
N GLU A 172 -44.31 19.87 -21.47
CA GLU A 172 -44.63 21.29 -21.35
C GLU A 172 -45.38 21.81 -22.58
N LEU A 173 -44.97 21.39 -23.79
CA LEU A 173 -45.64 21.76 -25.04
C LEU A 173 -47.05 21.18 -25.12
N MET A 174 -47.28 19.94 -24.74
CA MET A 174 -48.59 19.31 -24.67
C MET A 174 -49.50 19.98 -23.65
N THR A 175 -49.00 20.33 -22.49
CA THR A 175 -49.78 21.03 -21.44
C THR A 175 -50.19 22.43 -21.91
N LYS A 176 -49.28 23.17 -22.55
CA LYS A 176 -49.62 24.49 -23.11
C LYS A 176 -50.66 24.41 -24.23
N ALA A 177 -50.55 23.43 -25.12
CA ALA A 177 -51.54 23.22 -26.18
C ALA A 177 -52.94 22.86 -25.63
N SER A 178 -53.00 22.05 -24.56
CA SER A 178 -54.26 21.71 -23.88
C SER A 178 -54.93 22.91 -23.20
N MET A 179 -54.15 23.84 -22.64
CA MET A 179 -54.70 25.09 -22.04
C MET A 179 -55.17 26.13 -23.03
N GLN A 180 -54.76 26.07 -24.31
CA GLN A 180 -55.21 26.97 -25.35
C GLN A 180 -56.54 26.56 -26.04
N VAL A 181 -57.02 25.34 -25.77
CA VAL A 181 -58.21 24.75 -26.35
C VAL A 181 -59.45 24.89 -25.40
N GLN A 182 -59.19 25.29 -24.15
CA GLN A 182 -60.24 25.70 -23.20
C GLN A 182 -60.53 27.24 -23.29
#